data_ecff64f3e8bffcf286350ed5b48eeb6b
#
_entry.id   ecff64f3e8bffcf286350ed5b48eeb6b
#
_cell.length_a   1.000
_cell.length_b   1.000
_cell.length_c   1.000
_cell.angle_alpha   90.00
_cell.angle_beta   90.00
_cell.angle_gamma   90.00
#
_symmetry.space_group_name_H-M   'P 1'
#
loop_
_entity.id
_entity.type
_entity.pdbx_description
1 polymer ?
#
loop_
_entity_poly.entity_id
_entity_poly.type
_entity_poly.pdbx_seq_one_letter_code
_entity_poly.pdbx_strand_id
1 'polypeptide(L)'
;MQWWQILLLTLYSFYQICDELTIVSSAGSPVFAGFVAGLVMGDLETGLFIGGSLQLMVLGVGTFGGASRIDATSGAVLATAFSVAQGIKPELAISTIAVPVVGLLVYTDILGRFTTTFFAHRVDAAIERFDYKGIERNYLLGVFPWGLSRALPVFLALAFGGGLVETMVKALEEPNFAWIAAGLTLAARMLPGLGFAILLHYLPVKRNLHYLATGFALTAMLT
;
A
#
# COMPACT_ATOMS: atom_id res chain seq x y z
N MET A 1 15.21 10.11 -9.09
CA MET A 1 14.00 9.73 -9.86
C MET A 1 13.71 10.75 -10.95
N GLN A 2 13.19 10.31 -12.10
CA GLN A 2 12.78 11.19 -13.20
C GLN A 2 11.32 11.64 -12.99
N TRP A 3 10.95 12.83 -13.47
CA TRP A 3 9.60 13.38 -13.29
C TRP A 3 8.48 12.50 -13.86
N TRP A 4 8.73 11.84 -14.98
CA TRP A 4 7.74 10.94 -15.57
C TRP A 4 7.48 9.70 -14.71
N GLN A 5 8.50 9.19 -14.00
CA GLN A 5 8.34 8.09 -13.03
C GLN A 5 7.43 8.52 -11.86
N ILE A 6 7.69 9.71 -11.31
CA ILE A 6 6.86 10.28 -10.23
C ILE A 6 5.41 10.43 -10.69
N LEU A 7 5.19 10.97 -11.89
CA LEU A 7 3.84 11.15 -12.44
C LEU A 7 3.12 9.82 -12.66
N LEU A 8 3.79 8.81 -13.24
CA LEU A 8 3.18 7.48 -13.47
C LEU A 8 2.83 6.80 -12.15
N LEU A 9 3.71 6.82 -11.15
CA LEU A 9 3.46 6.22 -9.86
C LEU A 9 2.35 6.95 -9.09
N THR A 10 2.28 8.27 -9.22
CA THR A 10 1.19 9.07 -8.65
C THR A 10 -0.15 8.76 -9.31
N LEU A 11 -0.18 8.66 -10.63
CA LEU A 11 -1.38 8.30 -11.39
C LEU A 11 -1.85 6.89 -11.06
N TYR A 12 -0.90 5.96 -10.94
CA TYR A 12 -1.20 4.60 -10.48
C TYR A 12 -1.81 4.61 -9.06
N SER A 13 -1.26 5.41 -8.13
CA SER A 13 -1.78 5.52 -6.76
C SER A 13 -3.18 6.15 -6.71
N PHE A 14 -3.52 7.01 -7.65
CA PHE A 14 -4.87 7.50 -7.84
C PHE A 14 -5.80 6.39 -8.35
N TYR A 15 -5.37 5.67 -9.38
CA TYR A 15 -6.15 4.63 -10.03
C TYR A 15 -6.43 3.45 -9.09
N GLN A 16 -5.43 2.98 -8.35
CA GLN A 16 -5.53 1.78 -7.51
C GLN A 16 -6.61 1.88 -6.43
N ILE A 17 -6.78 3.05 -5.81
CA ILE A 17 -7.82 3.22 -4.79
C ILE A 17 -9.22 3.33 -5.41
N CYS A 18 -9.31 3.87 -6.63
CA CYS A 18 -10.55 3.88 -7.39
C CYS A 18 -10.92 2.47 -7.86
N ASP A 19 -9.95 1.69 -8.34
CA ASP A 19 -10.14 0.29 -8.76
C ASP A 19 -10.64 -0.59 -7.62
N GLU A 20 -10.09 -0.41 -6.44
CA GLU A 20 -10.47 -1.19 -5.25
C GLU A 20 -11.95 -1.04 -4.89
N LEU A 21 -12.56 0.10 -5.19
CA LEU A 21 -13.95 0.41 -4.87
C LEU A 21 -14.92 0.24 -6.04
N THR A 22 -14.41 0.00 -7.24
CA THR A 22 -15.24 -0.04 -8.46
C THR A 22 -15.09 -1.35 -9.22
N ILE A 23 -14.02 -1.49 -10.02
CA ILE A 23 -13.80 -2.61 -10.95
C ILE A 23 -13.25 -3.85 -10.22
N VAL A 24 -12.42 -3.64 -9.19
CA VAL A 24 -11.72 -4.70 -8.42
C VAL A 24 -10.88 -5.59 -9.34
N SER A 25 -10.06 -4.95 -10.20
CA SER A 25 -9.17 -5.62 -11.15
C SER A 25 -7.87 -6.17 -10.54
N SER A 26 -7.72 -6.10 -9.20
CA SER A 26 -6.50 -6.40 -8.44
C SER A 26 -5.40 -5.33 -8.49
N ALA A 27 -5.61 -4.20 -9.16
CA ALA A 27 -4.68 -3.07 -9.15
C ALA A 27 -4.46 -2.49 -7.74
N GLY A 28 -5.44 -2.66 -6.84
CA GLY A 28 -5.33 -2.31 -5.42
C GLY A 28 -4.52 -3.29 -4.58
N SER A 29 -3.88 -4.33 -5.16
CA SER A 29 -3.07 -5.28 -4.39
C SER A 29 -1.61 -4.83 -4.28
N PRO A 30 -0.95 -4.99 -3.12
CA PRO A 30 0.46 -4.65 -2.94
C PRO A 30 1.41 -5.34 -3.92
N VAL A 31 1.15 -6.59 -4.30
CA VAL A 31 1.97 -7.31 -5.30
C VAL A 31 1.91 -6.61 -6.66
N PHE A 32 0.70 -6.23 -7.10
CA PHE A 32 0.54 -5.54 -8.38
C PHE A 32 1.16 -4.14 -8.34
N ALA A 33 1.06 -3.47 -7.21
CA ALA A 33 1.72 -2.18 -7.00
C ALA A 33 3.25 -2.29 -7.06
N GLY A 34 3.83 -3.30 -6.43
CA GLY A 34 5.25 -3.60 -6.52
C GLY A 34 5.68 -3.93 -7.95
N PHE A 35 4.88 -4.71 -8.70
CA PHE A 35 5.10 -4.99 -10.10
C PHE A 35 5.14 -3.71 -10.95
N VAL A 36 4.12 -2.85 -10.83
CA VAL A 36 4.06 -1.58 -11.58
C VAL A 36 5.21 -0.65 -11.20
N ALA A 37 5.47 -0.50 -9.90
CA ALA A 37 6.56 0.35 -9.43
C ALA A 37 7.93 -0.18 -9.88
N GLY A 38 8.15 -1.49 -9.83
CA GLY A 38 9.35 -2.14 -10.33
C GLY A 38 9.55 -1.94 -11.83
N LEU A 39 8.50 -2.05 -12.64
CA LEU A 39 8.56 -1.75 -14.08
C LEU A 39 8.94 -0.29 -14.35
N VAL A 40 8.29 0.65 -13.67
CA VAL A 40 8.52 2.09 -13.85
C VAL A 40 9.94 2.48 -13.40
N MET A 41 10.43 1.85 -12.35
CA MET A 41 11.77 2.12 -11.80
C MET A 41 12.90 1.33 -12.48
N GLY A 42 12.56 0.27 -13.22
CA GLY A 42 13.51 -0.57 -13.95
C GLY A 42 14.14 -1.70 -13.12
N ASP A 43 13.55 -2.05 -11.98
CA ASP A 43 13.95 -3.20 -11.14
C ASP A 43 12.69 -3.96 -10.67
N LEU A 44 12.33 -4.95 -11.49
CA LEU A 44 11.13 -5.75 -11.27
C LEU A 44 11.29 -6.71 -10.08
N GLU A 45 12.49 -7.23 -9.85
CA GLU A 45 12.78 -8.16 -8.77
C GLU A 45 12.55 -7.49 -7.41
N THR A 46 13.16 -6.33 -7.20
CA THR A 46 12.94 -5.52 -6.00
C THR A 46 11.47 -5.14 -5.81
N GLY A 47 10.80 -4.73 -6.89
CA GLY A 47 9.38 -4.38 -6.84
C GLY A 47 8.47 -5.55 -6.43
N LEU A 48 8.67 -6.72 -7.04
CA LEU A 48 7.90 -7.92 -6.70
C LEU A 48 8.21 -8.43 -5.29
N PHE A 49 9.46 -8.35 -4.85
CA PHE A 49 9.84 -8.74 -3.49
C PHE A 49 9.13 -7.87 -2.44
N ILE A 50 9.17 -6.54 -2.61
CA ILE A 50 8.52 -5.59 -1.70
C ILE A 50 7.00 -5.76 -1.74
N GLY A 51 6.42 -5.78 -2.93
CA GLY A 51 4.97 -5.95 -3.11
C GLY A 51 4.47 -7.28 -2.55
N GLY A 52 5.18 -8.39 -2.82
CA GLY A 52 4.86 -9.71 -2.29
C GLY A 52 4.95 -9.78 -0.76
N SER A 53 6.00 -9.21 -0.17
CA SER A 53 6.17 -9.16 1.28
C SER A 53 5.05 -8.38 1.97
N LEU A 54 4.67 -7.22 1.41
CA LEU A 54 3.56 -6.41 1.93
C LEU A 54 2.20 -7.06 1.69
N GLN A 55 2.01 -7.78 0.58
CA GLN A 55 0.79 -8.57 0.34
C GLN A 55 0.62 -9.63 1.42
N LEU A 56 1.69 -10.36 1.75
CA LEU A 56 1.65 -11.38 2.80
C LEU A 56 1.41 -10.76 4.19
N MET A 57 1.98 -9.58 4.45
CA MET A 57 1.75 -8.85 5.70
C MET A 57 0.28 -8.50 5.93
N VAL A 58 -0.46 -8.13 4.87
CA VAL A 58 -1.87 -7.73 4.99
C VAL A 58 -2.86 -8.85 4.70
N LEU A 59 -2.39 -10.08 4.49
CA LEU A 59 -3.20 -11.22 4.07
C LEU A 59 -4.38 -11.52 5.02
N GLY A 60 -4.19 -11.32 6.32
CA GLY A 60 -5.22 -11.52 7.34
C GLY A 60 -5.92 -10.22 7.79
N VAL A 61 -5.56 -9.08 7.21
CA VAL A 61 -6.11 -7.79 7.62
C VAL A 61 -7.40 -7.51 6.85
N GLY A 62 -8.54 -7.63 7.52
CA GLY A 62 -9.84 -7.24 7.00
C GLY A 62 -10.40 -6.07 7.79
N THR A 63 -11.05 -5.12 7.10
CA THR A 63 -11.81 -4.05 7.74
C THR A 63 -13.29 -4.17 7.36
N PHE A 64 -14.17 -3.98 8.33
CA PHE A 64 -15.61 -4.07 8.16
C PHE A 64 -16.26 -2.74 8.55
N GLY A 65 -17.41 -2.45 7.94
CA GLY A 65 -18.26 -1.35 8.38
C GLY A 65 -17.69 0.06 8.12
N GLY A 66 -16.93 0.27 7.06
CA GLY A 66 -16.43 1.60 6.69
C GLY A 66 -15.21 2.08 7.47
N ALA A 67 -14.56 1.21 8.25
CA ALA A 67 -13.30 1.52 8.89
C ALA A 67 -12.18 1.72 7.86
N SER A 68 -11.26 2.65 8.13
CA SER A 68 -10.10 2.90 7.29
C SER A 68 -9.15 1.71 7.34
N ARG A 69 -8.74 1.25 6.16
CA ARG A 69 -7.82 0.14 5.97
C ARG A 69 -6.39 0.65 5.83
N ILE A 70 -5.42 -0.13 6.31
CA ILE A 70 -4.02 0.13 6.07
C ILE A 70 -3.72 0.01 4.57
N ASP A 71 -3.06 1.01 4.00
CA ASP A 71 -2.76 1.07 2.57
C ASP A 71 -1.36 0.53 2.26
N ALA A 72 -1.22 -0.78 2.29
CA ALA A 72 0.02 -1.45 1.93
C ALA A 72 0.38 -1.29 0.45
N THR A 73 -0.58 -0.98 -0.40
CA THR A 73 -0.39 -0.78 -1.85
C THR A 73 0.42 0.48 -2.14
N SER A 74 0.03 1.63 -1.56
CA SER A 74 0.84 2.86 -1.65
C SER A 74 2.18 2.71 -0.92
N GLY A 75 2.22 1.92 0.17
CA GLY A 75 3.47 1.55 0.84
C GLY A 75 4.42 0.79 -0.10
N ALA A 76 3.91 -0.15 -0.91
CA ALA A 76 4.69 -0.88 -1.89
C ALA A 76 5.24 0.03 -2.99
N VAL A 77 4.43 0.97 -3.50
CA VAL A 77 4.88 1.96 -4.48
C VAL A 77 6.05 2.77 -3.97
N LEU A 78 5.92 3.35 -2.77
CA LEU A 78 6.95 4.23 -2.21
C LEU A 78 8.21 3.47 -1.81
N ALA A 79 8.07 2.32 -1.15
CA ALA A 79 9.23 1.51 -0.76
C ALA A 79 10.01 1.01 -1.98
N THR A 80 9.33 0.58 -3.04
CA THR A 80 9.99 0.16 -4.30
C THR A 80 10.69 1.35 -4.96
N ALA A 81 10.00 2.49 -5.09
CA ALA A 81 10.57 3.66 -5.73
C ALA A 81 11.84 4.15 -5.02
N PHE A 82 11.83 4.25 -3.70
CA PHE A 82 13.01 4.67 -2.93
C PHE A 82 14.08 3.59 -2.84
N SER A 83 13.72 2.31 -2.72
CA SER A 83 14.67 1.20 -2.72
C SER A 83 15.51 1.23 -4.00
N VAL A 84 14.87 1.29 -5.16
CA VAL A 84 15.56 1.32 -6.45
C VAL A 84 16.31 2.64 -6.67
N ALA A 85 15.71 3.79 -6.33
CA ALA A 85 16.33 5.10 -6.59
C ALA A 85 17.56 5.37 -5.72
N GLN A 86 17.62 4.80 -4.53
CA GLN A 86 18.71 5.05 -3.55
C GLN A 86 19.56 3.81 -3.27
N GLY A 87 19.26 2.66 -3.89
CA GLY A 87 20.01 1.41 -3.67
C GLY A 87 19.81 0.82 -2.27
N ILE A 88 18.68 1.08 -1.63
CA ILE A 88 18.34 0.59 -0.30
C ILE A 88 17.93 -0.89 -0.38
N LYS A 89 18.38 -1.71 0.55
CA LYS A 89 17.93 -3.12 0.63
C LYS A 89 16.40 -3.17 0.78
N PRO A 90 15.70 -4.06 0.04
CA PRO A 90 14.24 -4.12 0.03
C PRO A 90 13.63 -4.27 1.43
N GLU A 91 14.19 -5.11 2.29
CA GLU A 91 13.69 -5.31 3.65
C GLU A 91 13.81 -4.03 4.50
N LEU A 92 14.91 -3.30 4.34
CA LEU A 92 15.09 -2.03 5.03
C LEU A 92 14.08 -0.98 4.51
N ALA A 93 13.84 -0.92 3.20
CA ALA A 93 12.83 -0.04 2.62
C ALA A 93 11.40 -0.36 3.11
N ILE A 94 11.07 -1.65 3.28
CA ILE A 94 9.78 -2.07 3.86
C ILE A 94 9.62 -1.50 5.27
N SER A 95 10.60 -1.70 6.14
CA SER A 95 10.50 -1.32 7.55
C SER A 95 10.62 0.19 7.79
N THR A 96 11.46 0.89 7.02
CA THR A 96 11.73 2.32 7.24
C THR A 96 10.79 3.24 6.45
N ILE A 97 10.26 2.78 5.32
CA ILE A 97 9.44 3.59 4.42
C ILE A 97 8.01 3.05 4.37
N ALA A 98 7.81 1.78 3.96
CA ALA A 98 6.46 1.26 3.76
C ALA A 98 5.64 1.29 5.04
N VAL A 99 6.14 0.68 6.12
CA VAL A 99 5.37 0.53 7.37
C VAL A 99 4.96 1.88 7.99
N PRO A 100 5.84 2.88 8.15
CA PRO A 100 5.42 4.19 8.66
C PRO A 100 4.45 4.91 7.74
N VAL A 101 4.67 4.86 6.42
CA VAL A 101 3.78 5.51 5.44
C VAL A 101 2.40 4.89 5.45
N VAL A 102 2.30 3.58 5.48
CA VAL A 102 1.04 2.83 5.58
C VAL A 102 0.22 3.32 6.78
N GLY A 103 0.86 3.54 7.93
CA GLY A 103 0.21 4.08 9.12
C GLY A 103 -0.27 5.53 8.93
N LEU A 104 0.52 6.38 8.28
CA LEU A 104 0.16 7.78 8.03
C LEU A 104 -0.98 7.92 7.00
N LEU A 105 -1.05 7.04 6.01
CA LEU A 105 -2.08 7.08 4.98
C LEU A 105 -3.49 6.80 5.51
N VAL A 106 -3.63 6.22 6.69
CA VAL A 106 -4.94 6.08 7.36
C VAL A 106 -5.58 7.45 7.61
N TYR A 107 -4.79 8.46 7.99
CA TYR A 107 -5.32 9.82 8.22
C TYR A 107 -5.79 10.48 6.93
N THR A 108 -5.07 10.29 5.83
CA THR A 108 -5.50 10.82 4.51
C THR A 108 -6.72 10.09 3.97
N ASP A 109 -6.90 8.80 4.30
CA ASP A 109 -8.11 8.04 4.02
C ASP A 109 -9.33 8.65 4.73
N ILE A 110 -9.20 8.95 6.03
CA ILE A 110 -10.26 9.58 6.82
C ILE A 110 -10.64 10.94 6.20
N LEU A 111 -9.65 11.77 5.82
CA LEU A 111 -9.90 13.05 5.16
C LEU A 111 -10.60 12.88 3.81
N GLY A 112 -10.19 11.90 3.01
CA GLY A 112 -10.83 11.56 1.74
C GLY A 112 -12.30 11.19 1.91
N ARG A 113 -12.63 10.33 2.88
CA ARG A 113 -14.00 9.93 3.22
C ARG A 113 -14.84 11.13 3.66
N PHE A 114 -14.28 11.97 4.54
CA PHE A 114 -14.96 13.16 5.02
C PHE A 114 -15.31 14.13 3.88
N THR A 115 -14.37 14.35 2.97
CA THR A 115 -14.58 15.20 1.80
C THR A 115 -15.57 14.60 0.81
N THR A 116 -15.56 13.27 0.62
CA THR A 116 -16.51 12.57 -0.25
C THR A 116 -17.92 12.67 0.28
N THR A 117 -18.15 12.73 1.60
CA THR A 117 -19.46 12.91 2.21
C THR A 117 -20.13 14.22 1.74
N PHE A 118 -19.34 15.28 1.51
CA PHE A 118 -19.88 16.53 0.95
C PHE A 118 -20.51 16.31 -0.42
N PHE A 119 -19.88 15.50 -1.28
CA PHE A 119 -20.45 15.17 -2.60
C PHE A 119 -21.67 14.26 -2.47
N ALA A 120 -21.71 13.33 -1.52
CA ALA A 120 -22.85 12.49 -1.23
C ALA A 120 -24.10 13.34 -0.89
N HIS A 121 -23.96 14.31 0.01
CA HIS A 121 -25.06 15.23 0.33
C HIS A 121 -25.53 16.06 -0.87
N ARG A 122 -24.63 16.40 -1.80
CA ARG A 122 -25.02 17.09 -3.05
C ARG A 122 -25.77 16.17 -4.00
N VAL A 123 -25.46 14.89 -3.99
CA VAL A 123 -26.24 13.87 -4.72
C VAL A 123 -27.65 13.78 -4.14
N ASP A 124 -27.78 13.70 -2.81
CA ASP A 124 -29.08 13.64 -2.14
C ASP A 124 -29.94 14.85 -2.49
N ALA A 125 -29.37 16.06 -2.42
CA ALA A 125 -30.07 17.30 -2.80
C ALA A 125 -30.45 17.35 -4.30
N ALA A 126 -29.68 16.71 -5.16
CA ALA A 126 -30.02 16.61 -6.60
C ALA A 126 -31.14 15.58 -6.85
N ILE A 127 -31.19 14.50 -6.06
CA ILE A 127 -32.28 13.51 -6.08
C ILE A 127 -33.60 14.16 -5.73
N GLU A 128 -33.64 14.95 -4.66
CA GLU A 128 -34.86 15.67 -4.23
C GLU A 128 -35.42 16.61 -5.32
N ARG A 129 -34.54 17.12 -6.19
CA ARG A 129 -34.90 18.02 -7.31
C ARG A 129 -35.12 17.32 -8.64
N PHE A 130 -34.98 15.99 -8.68
CA PHE A 130 -35.00 15.18 -9.91
C PHE A 130 -33.96 15.63 -10.95
N ASP A 131 -32.84 16.22 -10.50
CA ASP A 131 -31.75 16.67 -11.39
C ASP A 131 -30.78 15.52 -11.67
N TYR A 132 -31.09 14.71 -12.67
CA TYR A 132 -30.28 13.53 -13.05
C TYR A 132 -28.83 13.89 -13.45
N LYS A 133 -28.64 15.04 -14.14
CA LYS A 133 -27.30 15.50 -14.50
C LYS A 133 -26.51 15.95 -13.27
N GLY A 134 -27.18 16.56 -12.32
CA GLY A 134 -26.60 16.92 -11.03
C GLY A 134 -26.17 15.70 -10.22
N ILE A 135 -26.96 14.63 -10.23
CA ILE A 135 -26.62 13.34 -9.59
C ILE A 135 -25.34 12.78 -10.19
N GLU A 136 -25.32 12.59 -11.52
CA GLU A 136 -24.17 12.02 -12.24
C GLU A 136 -22.89 12.84 -12.01
N ARG A 137 -22.98 14.16 -12.17
CA ARG A 137 -21.85 15.08 -11.98
C ARG A 137 -21.27 15.00 -10.55
N ASN A 138 -22.11 15.08 -9.52
CA ASN A 138 -21.62 15.05 -8.13
C ASN A 138 -21.11 13.67 -7.74
N TYR A 139 -21.69 12.59 -8.26
CA TYR A 139 -21.17 11.23 -8.07
C TYR A 139 -19.77 11.07 -8.66
N LEU A 140 -19.55 11.50 -9.90
CA LEU A 140 -18.24 11.45 -10.54
C LEU A 140 -17.20 12.37 -9.85
N LEU A 141 -17.62 13.55 -9.39
CA LEU A 141 -16.73 14.46 -8.64
C LEU A 141 -16.27 13.87 -7.30
N GLY A 142 -17.06 12.98 -6.68
CA GLY A 142 -16.68 12.28 -5.47
C GLY A 142 -15.46 11.36 -5.62
N VAL A 143 -15.09 10.98 -6.85
CA VAL A 143 -13.88 10.17 -7.13
C VAL A 143 -12.59 10.96 -6.84
N PHE A 144 -12.59 12.28 -7.08
CA PHE A 144 -11.39 13.09 -6.93
C PHE A 144 -10.85 13.16 -5.49
N PRO A 145 -11.65 13.49 -4.46
CA PRO A 145 -11.16 13.47 -3.09
C PRO A 145 -10.62 12.09 -2.68
N TRP A 146 -11.28 11.04 -3.15
CA TRP A 146 -10.90 9.67 -2.85
C TRP A 146 -9.57 9.31 -3.50
N GLY A 147 -9.41 9.51 -4.80
CA GLY A 147 -8.16 9.29 -5.52
C GLY A 147 -7.01 10.16 -5.02
N LEU A 148 -7.28 11.45 -4.73
CA LEU A 148 -6.29 12.37 -4.20
C LEU A 148 -5.81 12.01 -2.80
N SER A 149 -6.62 11.33 -1.99
CA SER A 149 -6.22 10.87 -0.64
C SER A 149 -5.00 9.95 -0.68
N ARG A 150 -4.74 9.29 -1.80
CA ARG A 150 -3.55 8.45 -2.04
C ARG A 150 -2.53 9.11 -2.96
N ALA A 151 -2.99 9.68 -4.07
CA ALA A 151 -2.12 10.30 -5.06
C ALA A 151 -1.31 11.46 -4.49
N LEU A 152 -1.94 12.34 -3.69
CA LEU A 152 -1.26 13.52 -3.15
C LEU A 152 -0.12 13.17 -2.19
N PRO A 153 -0.30 12.33 -1.15
CA PRO A 153 0.79 11.92 -0.28
C PRO A 153 1.90 11.18 -1.03
N VAL A 154 1.57 10.31 -1.98
CA VAL A 154 2.57 9.59 -2.80
C VAL A 154 3.35 10.58 -3.66
N PHE A 155 2.68 11.51 -4.32
CA PHE A 155 3.36 12.56 -5.10
C PHE A 155 4.31 13.38 -4.23
N LEU A 156 3.84 13.86 -3.08
CA LEU A 156 4.67 14.67 -2.17
C LEU A 156 5.87 13.89 -1.65
N ALA A 157 5.68 12.62 -1.29
CA ALA A 157 6.77 11.76 -0.84
C ALA A 157 7.81 11.54 -1.95
N LEU A 158 7.38 11.22 -3.18
CA LEU A 158 8.29 10.97 -4.31
C LEU A 158 8.98 12.24 -4.78
N ALA A 159 8.30 13.39 -4.79
CA ALA A 159 8.85 14.66 -5.29
C ALA A 159 9.82 15.31 -4.29
N PHE A 160 9.53 15.23 -3.00
CA PHE A 160 10.25 15.96 -1.96
C PHE A 160 10.91 15.08 -0.90
N GLY A 161 10.48 13.82 -0.77
CA GLY A 161 10.96 12.90 0.26
C GLY A 161 12.36 12.34 0.04
N GLY A 162 12.93 12.46 -1.16
CA GLY A 162 14.20 11.84 -1.52
C GLY A 162 15.35 12.22 -0.60
N GLY A 163 15.51 13.50 -0.28
CA GLY A 163 16.57 13.96 0.62
C GLY A 163 16.38 13.51 2.07
N LEU A 164 15.13 13.40 2.51
CA LEU A 164 14.81 12.92 3.86
C LEU A 164 15.11 11.43 4.00
N VAL A 165 14.72 10.63 3.02
CA VAL A 165 15.01 9.19 2.98
C VAL A 165 16.52 8.95 2.89
N GLU A 166 17.25 9.69 2.04
CA GLU A 166 18.70 9.59 1.94
C GLU A 166 19.40 9.89 3.29
N THR A 167 18.95 10.92 4.00
CA THR A 167 19.49 11.27 5.31
C THR A 167 19.23 10.17 6.34
N MET A 168 18.01 9.61 6.35
CA MET A 168 17.65 8.50 7.24
C MET A 168 18.50 7.25 6.96
N VAL A 169 18.70 6.90 5.70
CA VAL A 169 19.49 5.73 5.32
C VAL A 169 20.93 5.90 5.72
N LYS A 170 21.55 7.05 5.42
CA LYS A 170 22.93 7.36 5.84
C LYS A 170 23.08 7.26 7.37
N ALA A 171 22.13 7.79 8.13
CA ALA A 171 22.16 7.67 9.59
C ALA A 171 22.07 6.21 10.06
N LEU A 172 21.28 5.36 9.41
CA LEU A 172 21.16 3.94 9.73
C LEU A 172 22.40 3.11 9.33
N GLU A 173 23.18 3.59 8.38
CA GLU A 173 24.45 2.96 7.96
C GLU A 173 25.63 3.30 8.90
N GLU A 174 25.49 4.31 9.76
CA GLU A 174 26.51 4.62 10.76
C GLU A 174 26.69 3.46 11.76
N PRO A 175 27.94 3.16 12.19
CA PRO A 175 28.23 2.05 13.10
C PRO A 175 27.41 2.08 14.41
N ASN A 176 27.11 3.27 14.91
CA ASN A 176 26.34 3.47 16.14
C ASN A 176 24.87 3.06 16.00
N PHE A 177 24.32 3.10 14.79
CA PHE A 177 22.92 2.78 14.49
C PHE A 177 22.73 1.47 13.71
N ALA A 178 23.82 0.76 13.39
CA ALA A 178 23.78 -0.49 12.64
C ALA A 178 22.87 -1.56 13.28
N TRP A 179 22.78 -1.59 14.60
CA TRP A 179 21.89 -2.51 15.32
C TRP A 179 20.41 -2.19 15.08
N ILE A 180 20.05 -0.90 14.90
CA ILE A 180 18.68 -0.49 14.55
C ILE A 180 18.36 -0.97 13.14
N ALA A 181 19.24 -0.73 12.17
CA ALA A 181 19.06 -1.19 10.79
C ALA A 181 18.92 -2.72 10.71
N ALA A 182 19.73 -3.47 11.46
CA ALA A 182 19.62 -4.92 11.56
C ALA A 182 18.28 -5.36 12.18
N GLY A 183 17.84 -4.69 13.26
CA GLY A 183 16.56 -4.95 13.91
C GLY A 183 15.36 -4.67 12.99
N LEU A 184 15.38 -3.56 12.26
CA LEU A 184 14.34 -3.20 11.30
C LEU A 184 14.28 -4.20 10.13
N THR A 185 15.44 -4.62 9.61
CA THR A 185 15.52 -5.64 8.56
C THR A 185 14.94 -6.98 9.04
N LEU A 186 15.28 -7.40 10.26
CA LEU A 186 14.71 -8.61 10.86
C LEU A 186 13.21 -8.50 11.05
N ALA A 187 12.73 -7.37 11.56
CA ALA A 187 11.29 -7.10 11.71
C ALA A 187 10.55 -7.21 10.37
N ALA A 188 11.08 -6.59 9.30
CA ALA A 188 10.48 -6.69 7.96
C ALA A 188 10.35 -8.14 7.48
N ARG A 189 11.36 -8.98 7.71
CA ARG A 189 11.31 -10.40 7.34
C ARG A 189 10.27 -11.21 8.14
N MET A 190 9.88 -10.75 9.33
CA MET A 190 8.85 -11.39 10.15
C MET A 190 7.43 -10.98 9.78
N LEU A 191 7.23 -9.85 9.09
CA LEU A 191 5.90 -9.33 8.74
C LEU A 191 5.04 -10.31 7.94
N PRO A 192 5.54 -11.04 6.93
CA PRO A 192 4.77 -12.08 6.25
C PRO A 192 4.23 -13.16 7.20
N GLY A 193 5.07 -13.60 8.15
CA GLY A 193 4.68 -14.57 9.17
C GLY A 193 3.55 -14.06 10.08
N LEU A 194 3.58 -12.77 10.42
CA LEU A 194 2.49 -12.13 11.17
C LEU A 194 1.19 -12.14 10.36
N GLY A 195 1.23 -11.82 9.06
CA GLY A 195 0.07 -11.86 8.18
C GLY A 195 -0.56 -13.25 8.11
N PHE A 196 0.26 -14.31 7.98
CA PHE A 196 -0.21 -15.70 8.06
C PHE A 196 -0.82 -16.03 9.41
N ALA A 197 -0.22 -15.61 10.52
CA ALA A 197 -0.75 -15.85 11.86
C ALA A 197 -2.14 -15.22 12.04
N ILE A 198 -2.33 -13.99 11.55
CA ILE A 198 -3.63 -13.29 11.58
C ILE A 198 -4.64 -14.04 10.73
N LEU A 199 -4.28 -14.44 9.51
CA LEU A 199 -5.15 -15.20 8.62
C LEU A 199 -5.60 -16.52 9.27
N LEU A 200 -4.67 -17.28 9.83
CA LEU A 200 -4.95 -18.57 10.50
C LEU A 200 -5.84 -18.39 11.72
N HIS A 201 -5.82 -17.23 12.38
CA HIS A 201 -6.71 -16.94 13.50
C HIS A 201 -8.19 -16.87 13.07
N TYR A 202 -8.48 -16.37 11.87
CA TYR A 202 -9.85 -16.28 11.33
C TYR A 202 -10.32 -17.56 10.64
N LEU A 203 -9.40 -18.43 10.20
CA LEU A 203 -9.74 -19.68 9.54
C LEU A 203 -10.11 -20.79 10.55
N PRO A 204 -11.00 -21.73 10.21
CA PRO A 204 -11.33 -22.87 11.04
C PRO A 204 -10.22 -23.94 11.01
N VAL A 205 -9.02 -23.58 11.45
CA VAL A 205 -7.79 -24.40 11.37
C VAL A 205 -7.97 -25.74 12.07
N LYS A 206 -8.63 -25.77 13.23
CA LYS A 206 -8.84 -27.02 14.00
C LYS A 206 -9.59 -28.08 13.18
N ARG A 207 -10.55 -27.66 12.34
CA ARG A 207 -11.32 -28.57 11.48
C ARG A 207 -10.53 -29.00 10.24
N ASN A 208 -9.61 -28.17 9.77
CA ASN A 208 -8.89 -28.33 8.50
C ASN A 208 -7.38 -28.49 8.69
N LEU A 209 -6.94 -28.98 9.85
CA LEU A 209 -5.51 -29.10 10.22
C LEU A 209 -4.70 -29.92 9.20
N HIS A 210 -5.32 -30.94 8.59
CA HIS A 210 -4.67 -31.77 7.59
C HIS A 210 -4.26 -31.00 6.33
N TYR A 211 -5.07 -30.02 5.88
CA TYR A 211 -4.69 -29.16 4.76
C TYR A 211 -3.52 -28.23 5.11
N LEU A 212 -3.52 -27.67 6.32
CA LEU A 212 -2.43 -26.84 6.81
C LEU A 212 -1.11 -27.65 6.87
N ALA A 213 -1.18 -28.85 7.48
CA ALA A 213 -0.02 -29.73 7.60
C ALA A 213 0.52 -30.17 6.22
N THR A 214 -0.36 -30.51 5.28
CA THR A 214 0.01 -30.87 3.91
C THR A 214 0.68 -29.73 3.19
N GLY A 215 0.10 -28.50 3.26
CA GLY A 215 0.66 -27.31 2.64
C GLY A 215 2.04 -26.97 3.21
N PHE A 216 2.20 -27.04 4.53
CA PHE A 216 3.48 -26.81 5.19
C PHE A 216 4.55 -27.82 4.74
N ALA A 217 4.20 -29.11 4.72
CA ALA A 217 5.12 -30.17 4.28
C ALA A 217 5.54 -30.02 2.81
N LEU A 218 4.58 -29.72 1.92
CA LEU A 218 4.87 -29.48 0.49
C LEU A 218 5.81 -28.30 0.29
N THR A 219 5.58 -27.18 0.99
CA THR A 219 6.44 -26.01 0.88
C THR A 219 7.86 -26.33 1.32
N ALA A 220 8.03 -27.05 2.44
CA ALA A 220 9.35 -27.45 2.95
C ALA A 220 10.07 -28.46 2.03
N MET A 221 9.36 -29.17 1.15
CA MET A 221 9.96 -30.12 0.21
C MET A 221 10.30 -29.49 -1.16
N LEU A 222 9.71 -28.32 -1.49
CA LEU A 222 9.90 -27.65 -2.76
C LEU A 222 10.89 -26.48 -2.71
N THR A 223 11.30 -26.04 -1.51
CA THR A 223 12.32 -25.03 -1.25
C THR A 223 13.62 -25.68 -0.84
#